data_0b79efb30d3d6ad58ea5df852dd9b817
#
_entry.id   0b79efb30d3d6ad58ea5df852dd9b817
#
_cell.length_a   1.000
_cell.length_b   1.000
_cell.length_c   1.000
_cell.angle_alpha   90.00
_cell.angle_beta   90.00
_cell.angle_gamma   90.00
#
_symmetry.space_group_name_H-M   'P 1'
#
loop_
_entity.id
_entity.type
_entity.pdbx_description
1 polymer ?
#
loop_
_entity_poly.entity_id
_entity_poly.type
_entity_poly.pdbx_seq_one_letter_code
_entity_poly.pdbx_strand_id
1 'polypeptide(L)'
;LNKRYNKAYIEQQALRSKRVGRLSEPIGKFILDRSWEIAKSSFYVGNNDELLQMLVDEAVMRCCDKFFYYYEPKKSAANLIISMIYSAMYNKIESLNWRDQYGQKIKGRMQVFEDGRWVNKLMKYQKEDGYFD
;
A
#
# COMPACT_ATOMS: atom_id res chain seq x y z
N LEU A 1 1.57 14.81 -2.10
CA LEU A 1 0.31 15.44 -2.14
C LEU A 1 -0.87 14.53 -2.12
N ASN A 2 -1.75 14.76 -1.23
CA ASN A 2 -2.91 13.89 -1.07
C ASN A 2 -4.00 14.30 -2.05
N LYS A 3 -4.19 13.45 -3.03
CA LYS A 3 -5.27 13.67 -3.95
C LYS A 3 -6.55 13.23 -3.28
N ARG A 4 -7.54 14.07 -3.35
CA ARG A 4 -8.82 13.74 -2.78
C ARG A 4 -9.71 13.05 -3.78
N TYR A 5 -10.41 12.03 -3.30
CA TYR A 5 -11.32 11.27 -4.13
C TYR A 5 -12.70 11.27 -3.49
N ASN A 6 -13.71 11.34 -4.32
CA ASN A 6 -15.08 11.23 -3.85
C ASN A 6 -15.37 9.75 -3.64
N LYS A 7 -15.62 9.37 -2.38
CA LYS A 7 -15.83 7.98 -2.06
C LYS A 7 -17.04 7.40 -2.79
N ALA A 8 -18.12 8.15 -2.88
CA ALA A 8 -19.32 7.66 -3.56
C ALA A 8 -19.03 7.38 -5.03
N TYR A 9 -18.23 8.23 -5.65
CA TYR A 9 -17.88 8.03 -7.04
C TYR A 9 -17.02 6.77 -7.22
N ILE A 10 -16.10 6.53 -6.30
CA ILE A 10 -15.27 5.32 -6.35
C ILE A 10 -16.16 4.08 -6.21
N GLU A 11 -17.12 4.10 -5.30
CA GLU A 11 -18.01 2.97 -5.13
C GLU A 11 -18.84 2.72 -6.40
N GLN A 12 -19.29 3.79 -7.02
CA GLN A 12 -20.05 3.70 -8.26
C GLN A 12 -19.20 3.10 -9.37
N GLN A 13 -17.96 3.56 -9.48
CA GLN A 13 -17.04 3.06 -10.51
C GLN A 13 -16.67 1.60 -10.26
N ALA A 14 -16.56 1.20 -9.01
CA ALA A 14 -16.28 -0.19 -8.69
C ALA A 14 -17.42 -1.09 -9.14
N LEU A 15 -18.65 -0.66 -8.89
CA LEU A 15 -19.80 -1.42 -9.29
C LEU A 15 -19.89 -1.54 -10.81
N ARG A 16 -19.59 -0.44 -11.50
CA ARG A 16 -19.54 -0.45 -12.96
C ARG A 16 -18.46 -1.39 -13.47
N SER A 17 -17.29 -1.36 -12.83
CA SER A 17 -16.18 -2.23 -13.20
C SER A 17 -16.60 -3.69 -13.09
N LYS A 18 -17.31 -4.03 -12.01
CA LYS A 18 -17.78 -5.40 -11.83
C LYS A 18 -18.70 -5.83 -12.95
N ARG A 19 -19.62 -4.93 -13.36
CA ARG A 19 -20.54 -5.28 -14.42
C ARG A 19 -19.87 -5.47 -15.76
N VAL A 20 -18.85 -4.66 -16.03
CA VAL A 20 -18.12 -4.73 -17.29
C VAL A 20 -17.08 -5.84 -17.29
N GLY A 21 -16.59 -6.24 -16.13
CA GLY A 21 -15.62 -7.30 -16.01
C GLY A 21 -14.17 -6.84 -16.04
N ARG A 22 -13.93 -5.54 -15.95
CA ARG A 22 -12.57 -5.00 -15.88
C ARG A 22 -12.62 -3.68 -15.16
N LEU A 23 -11.47 -3.31 -14.59
CA LEU A 23 -11.38 -2.08 -13.82
C LEU A 23 -11.53 -0.87 -14.73
N SER A 24 -12.36 0.08 -14.29
CA SER A 24 -12.52 1.31 -15.03
C SER A 24 -11.29 2.19 -14.84
N GLU A 25 -11.10 3.15 -15.72
CA GLU A 25 -9.98 4.06 -15.64
C GLU A 25 -9.94 4.80 -14.30
N PRO A 26 -11.07 5.35 -13.80
CA PRO A 26 -11.04 6.01 -12.49
C PRO A 26 -10.59 5.08 -11.35
N ILE A 27 -10.97 3.81 -11.39
CA ILE A 27 -10.54 2.87 -10.37
C ILE A 27 -9.04 2.63 -10.50
N GLY A 28 -8.56 2.43 -11.72
CA GLY A 28 -7.13 2.24 -11.94
C GLY A 28 -6.31 3.43 -11.45
N LYS A 29 -6.82 4.63 -11.72
CA LYS A 29 -6.13 5.83 -11.27
C LYS A 29 -6.13 5.95 -9.75
N PHE A 30 -7.24 5.59 -9.12
CA PHE A 30 -7.33 5.59 -7.67
C PHE A 30 -6.31 4.62 -7.06
N ILE A 31 -6.20 3.42 -7.63
CA ILE A 31 -5.24 2.44 -7.17
C ILE A 31 -3.82 2.99 -7.28
N LEU A 32 -3.50 3.55 -8.41
CA LEU A 32 -2.15 4.06 -8.64
C LEU A 32 -1.81 5.22 -7.70
N ASP A 33 -2.71 6.20 -7.61
CA ASP A 33 -2.46 7.37 -6.76
C ASP A 33 -2.34 6.98 -5.29
N ARG A 34 -3.21 6.09 -4.82
CA ARG A 34 -3.15 5.67 -3.43
C ARG A 34 -1.92 4.82 -3.15
N SER A 35 -1.49 4.03 -4.13
CA SER A 35 -0.29 3.23 -3.96
C SER A 35 0.94 4.10 -3.76
N TRP A 36 1.10 5.14 -4.58
CA TRP A 36 2.21 6.06 -4.41
C TRP A 36 2.14 6.80 -3.08
N GLU A 37 0.96 7.25 -2.72
CA GLU A 37 0.77 7.99 -1.49
C GLU A 37 1.11 7.12 -0.27
N ILE A 38 0.62 5.89 -0.28
CA ILE A 38 0.86 4.98 0.83
C ILE A 38 2.33 4.57 0.89
N ALA A 39 2.94 4.29 -0.25
CA ALA A 39 4.35 3.89 -0.26
C ALA A 39 5.23 4.98 0.34
N LYS A 40 4.94 6.24 0.00
CA LYS A 40 5.75 7.35 0.47
C LYS A 40 5.50 7.69 1.94
N SER A 41 4.27 7.53 2.41
CA SER A 41 3.92 8.01 3.74
C SER A 41 3.90 6.92 4.80
N SER A 42 3.60 5.69 4.43
CA SER A 42 3.38 4.63 5.40
C SER A 42 4.56 3.70 5.58
N PHE A 43 5.46 3.65 4.60
CA PHE A 43 6.64 2.80 4.69
C PHE A 43 7.89 3.66 4.62
N TYR A 44 8.85 3.34 5.48
CA TYR A 44 10.09 4.08 5.46
C TYR A 44 11.06 3.41 4.51
N VAL A 45 11.27 4.03 3.37
CA VAL A 45 12.20 3.50 2.37
C VAL A 45 13.32 4.49 2.06
N GLY A 46 13.38 5.61 2.80
CA GLY A 46 14.40 6.61 2.60
C GLY A 46 14.28 7.24 1.22
N ASN A 47 15.41 7.40 0.56
CA ASN A 47 15.44 7.99 -0.78
C ASN A 47 15.57 6.92 -1.86
N ASN A 48 15.14 5.71 -1.57
CA ASN A 48 15.28 4.60 -2.50
C ASN A 48 14.10 4.58 -3.47
N ASP A 49 14.28 5.22 -4.62
CA ASP A 49 13.22 5.29 -5.61
C ASP A 49 12.90 3.93 -6.22
N GLU A 50 13.89 3.08 -6.33
CA GLU A 50 13.67 1.72 -6.83
C GLU A 50 12.74 0.95 -5.91
N LEU A 51 12.96 1.07 -4.62
CA LEU A 51 12.13 0.35 -3.66
C LEU A 51 10.71 0.91 -3.67
N LEU A 52 10.57 2.23 -3.76
CA LEU A 52 9.25 2.84 -3.87
C LEU A 52 8.51 2.28 -5.07
N GLN A 53 9.19 2.23 -6.21
CA GLN A 53 8.58 1.70 -7.43
C GLN A 53 8.18 0.24 -7.27
N MET A 54 9.04 -0.54 -6.63
CA MET A 54 8.72 -1.94 -6.39
C MET A 54 7.46 -2.10 -5.55
N LEU A 55 7.33 -1.28 -4.51
CA LEU A 55 6.15 -1.36 -3.65
C LEU A 55 4.89 -0.97 -4.41
N VAL A 56 4.98 0.09 -5.21
CA VAL A 56 3.84 0.53 -6.00
C VAL A 56 3.45 -0.54 -7.02
N ASP A 57 4.44 -1.10 -7.71
CA ASP A 57 4.17 -2.14 -8.71
C ASP A 57 3.48 -3.34 -8.08
N GLU A 58 3.94 -3.77 -6.90
CA GLU A 58 3.31 -4.90 -6.21
C GLU A 58 1.86 -4.59 -5.85
N ALA A 59 1.62 -3.39 -5.36
CA ALA A 59 0.28 -3.00 -4.95
C ALA A 59 -0.66 -2.94 -6.16
N VAL A 60 -0.21 -2.32 -7.24
CA VAL A 60 -1.03 -2.22 -8.44
C VAL A 60 -1.34 -3.59 -9.00
N MET A 61 -0.33 -4.46 -9.08
CA MET A 61 -0.54 -5.82 -9.56
C MET A 61 -1.53 -6.58 -8.71
N ARG A 62 -1.40 -6.49 -7.41
CA ARG A 62 -2.30 -7.19 -6.50
C ARG A 62 -3.74 -6.70 -6.69
N CYS A 63 -3.93 -5.40 -6.77
CA CYS A 63 -5.27 -4.86 -6.93
C CYS A 63 -5.88 -5.27 -8.26
N CYS A 64 -5.10 -5.18 -9.34
CA CYS A 64 -5.62 -5.55 -10.65
C CYS A 64 -5.97 -7.04 -10.73
N ASP A 65 -5.18 -7.85 -10.04
CA ASP A 65 -5.33 -9.29 -10.10
C ASP A 65 -6.45 -9.80 -9.19
N LYS A 66 -6.63 -9.20 -8.04
CA LYS A 66 -7.51 -9.76 -7.02
C LYS A 66 -8.71 -8.91 -6.66
N PHE A 67 -8.86 -7.72 -7.23
CA PHE A 67 -9.97 -6.86 -6.82
C PHE A 67 -11.31 -7.57 -6.97
N PHE A 68 -11.59 -8.15 -8.13
CA PHE A 68 -12.88 -8.77 -8.36
C PHE A 68 -13.10 -10.03 -7.53
N TYR A 69 -12.02 -10.64 -7.12
CA TYR A 69 -12.13 -11.83 -6.28
C TYR A 69 -12.69 -11.48 -4.89
N TYR A 70 -12.26 -10.34 -4.35
CA TYR A 70 -12.66 -9.94 -3.00
C TYR A 70 -13.78 -8.93 -2.96
N TYR A 71 -14.07 -8.28 -4.07
CA TYR A 71 -15.03 -7.18 -4.06
C TYR A 71 -16.46 -7.66 -3.82
N GLU A 72 -17.14 -7.00 -2.88
CA GLU A 72 -18.55 -7.20 -2.59
C GLU A 72 -19.25 -5.85 -2.61
N PRO A 73 -20.32 -5.73 -3.40
CA PRO A 73 -21.00 -4.42 -3.53
C PRO A 73 -21.48 -3.81 -2.23
N LYS A 74 -21.70 -4.62 -1.21
CA LYS A 74 -22.17 -4.11 0.08
C LYS A 74 -21.06 -3.55 0.94
N LYS A 75 -19.80 -3.74 0.55
CA LYS A 75 -18.66 -3.27 1.31
C LYS A 75 -17.94 -2.17 0.55
N SER A 76 -17.16 -1.39 1.27
CA SER A 76 -16.46 -0.28 0.66
C SER A 76 -15.36 -0.76 -0.29
N ALA A 77 -15.48 -0.42 -1.56
CA ALA A 77 -14.45 -0.73 -2.55
C ALA A 77 -13.18 0.06 -2.25
N ALA A 78 -13.31 1.30 -1.82
CA ALA A 78 -12.15 2.12 -1.47
C ALA A 78 -11.37 1.48 -0.34
N ASN A 79 -12.06 1.03 0.71
CA ASN A 79 -11.37 0.40 1.83
C ASN A 79 -10.72 -0.91 1.42
N LEU A 80 -11.38 -1.68 0.56
CA LEU A 80 -10.81 -2.92 0.05
C LEU A 80 -9.52 -2.64 -0.70
N ILE A 81 -9.54 -1.66 -1.59
CA ILE A 81 -8.36 -1.32 -2.37
C ILE A 81 -7.20 -0.90 -1.46
N ILE A 82 -7.49 -0.02 -0.50
CA ILE A 82 -6.46 0.44 0.42
C ILE A 82 -5.89 -0.73 1.22
N SER A 83 -6.74 -1.61 1.70
CA SER A 83 -6.30 -2.78 2.45
C SER A 83 -5.41 -3.68 1.61
N MET A 84 -5.76 -3.87 0.34
CA MET A 84 -4.95 -4.70 -0.55
C MET A 84 -3.61 -4.06 -0.83
N ILE A 85 -3.57 -2.73 -0.94
CA ILE A 85 -2.33 -2.01 -1.16
C ILE A 85 -1.37 -2.24 0.00
N TYR A 86 -1.86 -2.04 1.25
CA TYR A 86 -1.02 -2.24 2.42
C TYR A 86 -0.52 -3.67 2.52
N SER A 87 -1.41 -4.62 2.29
CA SER A 87 -1.05 -6.02 2.37
C SER A 87 0.03 -6.39 1.37
N ALA A 88 -0.12 -5.92 0.13
CA ALA A 88 0.85 -6.22 -0.92
C ALA A 88 2.21 -5.62 -0.59
N MET A 89 2.23 -4.38 -0.12
CA MET A 89 3.48 -3.72 0.20
C MET A 89 4.16 -4.35 1.40
N TYR A 90 3.38 -4.68 2.42
CA TYR A 90 3.93 -5.34 3.59
C TYR A 90 4.57 -6.67 3.22
N ASN A 91 3.87 -7.46 2.41
CA ASN A 91 4.39 -8.76 1.99
C ASN A 91 5.65 -8.60 1.15
N LYS A 92 5.70 -7.55 0.33
CA LYS A 92 6.89 -7.32 -0.47
C LYS A 92 8.09 -7.00 0.41
N ILE A 93 7.90 -6.15 1.39
CA ILE A 93 8.98 -5.79 2.31
C ILE A 93 9.46 -7.03 3.07
N GLU A 94 8.53 -7.87 3.51
CA GLU A 94 8.91 -9.10 4.18
C GLU A 94 9.76 -9.99 3.27
N SER A 95 9.40 -10.05 1.99
CA SER A 95 10.10 -10.91 1.05
C SER A 95 11.51 -10.42 0.74
N LEU A 96 11.81 -9.17 1.01
CA LEU A 96 13.12 -8.61 0.71
C LEU A 96 14.17 -8.97 1.75
N ASN A 97 13.78 -9.68 2.80
CA ASN A 97 14.72 -10.13 3.83
C ASN A 97 15.54 -9.01 4.44
N TRP A 98 14.84 -7.95 4.83
CA TRP A 98 15.51 -6.84 5.47
C TRP A 98 16.23 -7.29 6.72
N ARG A 99 17.41 -6.69 6.96
CA ARG A 99 18.21 -7.06 8.09
C ARG A 99 18.59 -5.82 8.89
N ASP A 100 18.76 -6.02 10.19
CA ASP A 100 19.19 -4.93 11.05
C ASP A 100 20.71 -4.84 11.02
N GLN A 101 21.27 -3.95 11.84
CA GLN A 101 22.70 -3.72 11.89
C GLN A 101 23.47 -4.95 12.37
N TYR A 102 22.80 -5.88 13.01
CA TYR A 102 23.42 -7.10 13.51
C TYR A 102 23.24 -8.28 12.55
N GLY A 103 22.69 -8.04 11.39
CA GLY A 103 22.46 -9.08 10.40
C GLY A 103 21.23 -9.92 10.61
N GLN A 104 20.39 -9.55 11.54
CA GLN A 104 19.17 -10.32 11.84
C GLN A 104 18.01 -9.86 10.97
N LYS A 105 17.23 -10.82 10.52
CA LYS A 105 16.09 -10.50 9.70
C LYS A 105 15.07 -9.67 10.48
N ILE A 106 14.56 -8.65 9.85
CA ILE A 106 13.58 -7.74 10.43
C ILE A 106 12.24 -7.97 9.74
N LYS A 107 11.29 -8.51 10.45
CA LYS A 107 9.99 -8.80 9.87
C LYS A 107 9.20 -7.51 9.67
N GLY A 108 9.13 -7.08 8.42
CA GLY A 108 8.39 -5.90 8.07
C GLY A 108 8.90 -4.62 8.70
N ARG A 109 10.17 -4.59 9.08
CA ARG A 109 10.75 -3.43 9.74
C ARG A 109 12.01 -2.98 9.06
N MET A 110 12.33 -1.73 9.25
CA MET A 110 13.60 -1.16 8.87
C MET A 110 14.19 -0.49 10.09
N GLN A 111 15.46 -0.70 10.33
CA GLN A 111 16.13 0.04 11.38
C GLN A 111 16.93 1.17 10.75
N VAL A 112 16.75 2.35 11.26
CA VAL A 112 17.50 3.52 10.80
C VAL A 112 18.14 4.18 11.99
N PHE A 113 19.28 4.81 11.74
CA PHE A 113 19.98 5.52 12.78
C PHE A 113 19.53 6.97 12.77
N GLU A 114 18.89 7.40 13.83
CA GLU A 114 18.39 8.76 13.96
C GLU A 114 18.71 9.28 15.34
N ASP A 115 19.17 10.53 15.39
CA ASP A 115 19.44 11.19 16.67
C ASP A 115 20.30 10.37 17.62
N GLY A 116 21.32 9.72 17.06
CA GLY A 116 22.27 8.98 17.85
C GLY A 116 21.81 7.62 18.33
N ARG A 117 20.74 7.10 17.78
CA ARG A 117 20.24 5.78 18.17
C ARG A 117 19.57 5.08 17.01
N TRP A 118 19.44 3.76 17.15
CA TRP A 118 18.74 2.96 16.15
C TRP A 118 17.25 2.95 16.47
N VAL A 119 16.45 3.21 15.44
CA VAL A 119 15.00 3.32 15.59
C VAL A 119 14.34 2.38 14.59
N ASN A 120 13.34 1.65 15.03
CA ASN A 120 12.57 0.81 14.13
C ASN A 120 11.57 1.69 13.36
N LYS A 121 11.71 1.67 12.04
CA LYS A 121 10.78 2.39 11.16
C LYS A 121 9.92 1.42 10.41
N LEU A 122 9.28 0.58 11.13
CA LEU A 122 8.37 -0.33 10.50
C LEU A 122 7.23 0.48 9.97
N MET A 123 6.63 0.04 8.96
CA MET A 123 5.37 0.57 8.53
C MET A 123 4.96 1.71 9.40
N LYS A 124 5.40 2.85 8.97
CA LYS A 124 5.29 4.06 9.75
C LYS A 124 3.93 4.25 10.40
N TYR A 125 2.90 3.92 9.65
CA TYR A 125 1.57 4.14 10.15
C TYR A 125 1.25 3.25 11.33
N GLN A 126 1.92 2.13 11.46
CA GLN A 126 1.67 1.23 12.55
C GLN A 126 1.97 1.89 13.89
N LYS A 127 3.01 2.69 13.90
CA LYS A 127 3.44 3.31 15.13
C LYS A 127 2.88 4.70 15.32
N GLU A 128 2.93 5.47 14.26
CA GLU A 128 2.67 6.89 14.37
C GLU A 128 1.32 7.29 13.87
N ASP A 129 0.91 6.66 12.79
CA ASP A 129 -0.33 7.05 12.14
C ASP A 129 -1.47 6.10 12.43
N GLY A 130 -1.17 5.01 13.07
CA GLY A 130 -2.20 4.06 13.42
C GLY A 130 -2.68 3.21 12.27
N TYR A 131 -1.94 3.16 11.21
CA TYR A 131 -2.37 2.38 10.06
C TYR A 131 -2.38 0.90 10.30
N PHE A 132 -1.24 0.39 10.73
CA PHE A 132 -1.08 -1.04 10.90
C PHE A 132 -1.44 -1.52 12.28
N ASP A 133 -1.59 -0.61 13.16
CA ASP A 133 -1.85 -0.95 14.56
C ASP A 133 -3.11 -1.68 14.79
#